data_c0d02115b0db9b3b21bc3250092097d0
#
_entry.id   c0d02115b0db9b3b21bc3250092097d0
#
_cell.length_a   1.000
_cell.length_b   1.000
_cell.length_c   1.000
_cell.angle_alpha   90.00
_cell.angle_beta   90.00
_cell.angle_gamma   90.00
#
_symmetry.space_group_name_H-M   'P 1'
#
loop_
_entity.id
_entity.type
_entity.pdbx_description
1 polymer ?
#
loop_
_entity_poly.entity_id
_entity_poly.type
_entity_poly.pdbx_seq_one_letter_code
_entity_poly.pdbx_strand_id
1 'polypeptide(L)'
;MSDQVSSLFSLAHSLLTLGQDGSPIYVDSFTRLNRDVYESALNSYGKHGSTPEAEAELCLGLLVAFNATMYDNGHKQEYIQKVLERALNVLPLIPASLLKVRLLTYCYGEVYAEELAKEAHVIIDSWGTCLLYTSPSPRDGATS
;
A
#
# COMPACT_ATOMS: atom_id res chain seq x y z
N MET A 1 -11.13 -2.97 -7.91
CA MET A 1 -10.12 -3.78 -7.18
C MET A 1 -10.61 -5.20 -7.10
N SER A 2 -9.75 -6.17 -7.32
CA SER A 2 -10.15 -7.57 -7.28
C SER A 2 -10.42 -8.01 -5.83
N ASP A 3 -11.21 -9.07 -5.69
CA ASP A 3 -11.51 -9.63 -4.37
C ASP A 3 -10.25 -10.05 -3.63
N GLN A 4 -9.27 -10.56 -4.36
CA GLN A 4 -8.00 -11.00 -3.78
C GLN A 4 -7.21 -9.83 -3.21
N VAL A 5 -7.13 -8.72 -3.93
CA VAL A 5 -6.43 -7.53 -3.46
C VAL A 5 -7.16 -6.93 -2.27
N SER A 6 -8.49 -6.86 -2.32
CA SER A 6 -9.30 -6.41 -1.19
C SER A 6 -9.06 -7.26 0.04
N SER A 7 -8.94 -8.57 -0.14
CA SER A 7 -8.67 -9.49 0.96
C SER A 7 -7.29 -9.24 1.58
N LEU A 8 -6.28 -8.97 0.76
CA LEU A 8 -4.94 -8.61 1.26
C LEU A 8 -4.98 -7.36 2.13
N PHE A 9 -5.67 -6.31 1.66
CA PHE A 9 -5.79 -5.08 2.44
C PHE A 9 -6.55 -5.30 3.74
N SER A 10 -7.65 -6.06 3.69
CA SER A 10 -8.44 -6.37 4.89
C SER A 10 -7.64 -7.12 5.93
N LEU A 11 -6.91 -8.16 5.51
CA LEU A 11 -6.10 -8.96 6.42
C LEU A 11 -4.96 -8.13 7.02
N ALA A 12 -4.28 -7.34 6.19
CA ALA A 12 -3.22 -6.48 6.67
C ALA A 12 -3.75 -5.45 7.66
N HIS A 13 -4.90 -4.84 7.36
CA HIS A 13 -5.53 -3.88 8.24
C HIS A 13 -5.88 -4.51 9.60
N SER A 14 -6.45 -5.73 9.56
CA SER A 14 -6.79 -6.44 10.79
C SER A 14 -5.57 -6.68 11.66
N LEU A 15 -4.44 -7.04 11.05
CA LEU A 15 -3.21 -7.28 11.79
C LEU A 15 -2.65 -5.98 12.37
N LEU A 16 -2.64 -4.91 11.57
CA LEU A 16 -2.07 -3.63 11.99
C LEU A 16 -2.91 -2.95 13.09
N THR A 17 -4.21 -3.22 13.13
CA THR A 17 -5.10 -2.60 14.12
C THR A 17 -5.43 -3.51 15.29
N LEU A 18 -4.80 -4.67 15.38
CA LEU A 18 -5.06 -5.61 16.47
C LEU A 18 -4.78 -4.94 17.81
N GLY A 19 -5.78 -4.93 18.69
CA GLY A 19 -5.66 -4.33 20.01
C GLY A 19 -5.94 -2.84 20.08
N GLN A 20 -6.20 -2.17 18.97
CA GLN A 20 -6.46 -0.73 18.98
C GLN A 20 -7.78 -0.36 19.67
N ASP A 21 -8.71 -1.31 19.76
CA ASP A 21 -9.99 -1.08 20.45
C ASP A 21 -9.86 -1.26 21.96
N GLY A 22 -8.67 -1.46 22.51
CA GLY A 22 -8.45 -1.69 23.93
C GLY A 22 -8.58 -3.13 24.35
N SER A 23 -8.90 -4.03 23.45
CA SER A 23 -8.98 -5.46 23.75
C SER A 23 -7.61 -6.05 23.97
N PRO A 24 -7.47 -7.07 24.85
CA PRO A 24 -6.19 -7.73 25.03
C PRO A 24 -5.72 -8.39 23.74
N ILE A 25 -4.42 -8.36 23.49
CA ILE A 25 -3.82 -9.07 22.38
C ILE A 25 -3.29 -10.40 22.89
N TYR A 26 -3.85 -11.49 22.36
CA TYR A 26 -3.40 -12.83 22.71
C TYR A 26 -2.36 -13.29 21.70
N VAL A 27 -1.30 -13.93 22.20
CA VAL A 27 -0.19 -14.41 21.36
C VAL A 27 -0.71 -15.32 20.24
N ASP A 28 -1.62 -16.24 20.58
CA ASP A 28 -2.17 -17.16 19.58
C ASP A 28 -2.94 -16.44 18.49
N SER A 29 -3.71 -15.42 18.85
CA SER A 29 -4.49 -14.64 17.89
C SER A 29 -3.56 -13.87 16.95
N PHE A 30 -2.53 -13.24 17.53
CA PHE A 30 -1.57 -12.50 16.73
C PHE A 30 -0.81 -13.43 15.76
N THR A 31 -0.32 -14.55 16.29
CA THR A 31 0.45 -15.50 15.48
C THR A 31 -0.38 -16.06 14.33
N ARG A 32 -1.65 -16.40 14.61
CA ARG A 32 -2.55 -16.92 13.58
C ARG A 32 -2.80 -15.87 12.51
N LEU A 33 -3.11 -14.64 12.91
CA LEU A 33 -3.41 -13.58 11.96
C LEU A 33 -2.18 -13.21 11.14
N ASN A 34 -1.02 -13.14 11.78
CA ASN A 34 0.24 -12.89 11.07
C ASN A 34 0.48 -13.96 10.00
N ARG A 35 0.26 -15.23 10.35
CA ARG A 35 0.42 -16.33 9.40
C ARG A 35 -0.59 -16.20 8.25
N ASP A 36 -1.86 -15.88 8.56
CA ASP A 36 -2.89 -15.75 7.54
C ASP A 36 -2.55 -14.64 6.56
N VAL A 37 -2.07 -13.50 7.06
CA VAL A 37 -1.66 -12.39 6.20
C VAL A 37 -0.50 -12.81 5.32
N TYR A 38 0.52 -13.44 5.91
CA TYR A 38 1.70 -13.84 5.17
C TYR A 38 1.38 -14.89 4.09
N GLU A 39 0.58 -15.89 4.44
CA GLU A 39 0.19 -16.92 3.48
C GLU A 39 -0.66 -16.37 2.35
N SER A 40 -1.55 -15.44 2.67
CA SER A 40 -2.36 -14.77 1.65
C SER A 40 -1.48 -13.98 0.69
N ALA A 41 -0.47 -13.29 1.21
CA ALA A 41 0.48 -12.57 0.38
C ALA A 41 1.27 -13.52 -0.52
N LEU A 42 1.74 -14.65 0.02
CA LEU A 42 2.46 -15.65 -0.76
C LEU A 42 1.59 -16.24 -1.86
N ASN A 43 0.33 -16.52 -1.56
CA ASN A 43 -0.60 -17.07 -2.55
C ASN A 43 -0.85 -16.08 -3.69
N SER A 44 -0.79 -14.78 -3.42
CA SER A 44 -1.00 -13.75 -4.42
C SER A 44 0.29 -13.36 -5.14
N TYR A 45 1.43 -13.64 -4.54
CA TYR A 45 2.74 -13.18 -5.02
C TYR A 45 3.05 -13.65 -6.46
N GLY A 46 2.65 -14.86 -6.80
CA GLY A 46 2.90 -15.40 -8.13
C GLY A 46 1.92 -14.93 -9.20
N LYS A 47 0.94 -14.12 -8.83
CA LYS A 47 -0.08 -13.65 -9.76
C LYS A 47 0.27 -12.28 -10.31
N HIS A 48 -0.35 -11.93 -11.43
CA HIS A 48 -0.13 -10.64 -12.07
C HIS A 48 -1.48 -10.04 -12.47
N GLY A 49 -1.57 -8.71 -12.45
CA GLY A 49 -2.77 -8.04 -12.92
C GLY A 49 -2.87 -8.08 -14.44
N SER A 50 -4.09 -8.10 -14.95
CA SER A 50 -4.32 -8.13 -16.39
C SER A 50 -4.17 -6.75 -17.04
N THR A 51 -4.18 -5.68 -16.27
CA THR A 51 -3.96 -4.32 -16.75
C THR A 51 -2.90 -3.66 -15.88
N PRO A 52 -2.29 -2.54 -16.34
CA PRO A 52 -1.33 -1.84 -15.48
C PRO A 52 -1.92 -1.42 -14.13
N GLU A 53 -3.17 -0.95 -14.11
CA GLU A 53 -3.81 -0.58 -12.85
C GLU A 53 -4.04 -1.78 -11.94
N ALA A 54 -4.48 -2.91 -12.51
CA ALA A 54 -4.67 -4.13 -11.72
C ALA A 54 -3.33 -4.63 -11.16
N GLU A 55 -2.28 -4.55 -11.94
CA GLU A 55 -0.95 -4.93 -11.47
C GLU A 55 -0.47 -3.99 -10.36
N ALA A 56 -0.71 -2.69 -10.50
CA ALA A 56 -0.34 -1.71 -9.47
C ALA A 56 -1.11 -1.97 -8.18
N GLU A 57 -2.40 -2.28 -8.26
CA GLU A 57 -3.20 -2.62 -7.09
C GLU A 57 -2.67 -3.87 -6.40
N LEU A 58 -2.33 -4.88 -7.17
CA LEU A 58 -1.79 -6.12 -6.63
C LEU A 58 -0.44 -5.88 -5.95
N CYS A 59 0.45 -5.10 -6.57
CA CYS A 59 1.74 -4.76 -5.98
C CYS A 59 1.55 -4.00 -4.67
N LEU A 60 0.64 -3.03 -4.64
CA LEU A 60 0.36 -2.30 -3.42
C LEU A 60 -0.16 -3.22 -2.31
N GLY A 61 -1.10 -4.10 -2.64
CA GLY A 61 -1.63 -5.07 -1.69
C GLY A 61 -0.55 -5.98 -1.13
N LEU A 62 0.34 -6.46 -2.00
CA LEU A 62 1.45 -7.31 -1.57
C LEU A 62 2.41 -6.57 -0.65
N LEU A 63 2.77 -5.32 -0.99
CA LEU A 63 3.67 -4.53 -0.15
C LEU A 63 3.05 -4.26 1.22
N VAL A 64 1.76 -3.90 1.25
CA VAL A 64 1.06 -3.65 2.50
C VAL A 64 1.02 -4.92 3.34
N ALA A 65 0.68 -6.06 2.74
CA ALA A 65 0.55 -7.31 3.47
C ALA A 65 1.89 -7.80 4.01
N PHE A 66 2.94 -7.81 3.18
CA PHE A 66 4.26 -8.24 3.63
C PHE A 66 4.79 -7.32 4.74
N ASN A 67 4.59 -6.00 4.61
CA ASN A 67 5.08 -5.07 5.61
C ASN A 67 4.29 -5.12 6.92
N ALA A 68 3.05 -5.59 6.89
CA ALA A 68 2.25 -5.74 8.09
C ALA A 68 2.70 -6.93 8.95
N THR A 69 3.35 -7.93 8.35
CA THR A 69 3.75 -9.14 9.09
C THR A 69 5.06 -8.92 9.83
N MET A 70 5.19 -9.56 10.99
CA MET A 70 6.41 -9.53 11.79
C MET A 70 7.21 -10.83 11.68
N TYR A 71 6.50 -11.94 11.56
CA TYR A 71 7.15 -13.25 11.41
C TYR A 71 7.02 -13.73 9.99
N ASP A 72 8.09 -14.30 9.45
CA ASP A 72 8.12 -14.79 8.08
C ASP A 72 8.98 -16.05 8.00
N ASN A 73 9.14 -16.56 6.78
CA ASN A 73 9.92 -17.78 6.55
C ASN A 73 11.39 -17.50 6.23
N GLY A 74 11.84 -16.26 6.47
CA GLY A 74 13.22 -15.87 6.18
C GLY A 74 13.42 -15.29 4.79
N HIS A 75 12.37 -15.27 3.95
CA HIS A 75 12.46 -14.79 2.58
C HIS A 75 11.64 -13.53 2.29
N LYS A 76 11.07 -12.92 3.33
CA LYS A 76 10.17 -11.79 3.16
C LYS A 76 10.83 -10.64 2.38
N GLN A 77 12.08 -10.31 2.69
CA GLN A 77 12.77 -9.22 2.00
C GLN A 77 12.98 -9.52 0.53
N GLU A 78 13.22 -10.77 0.18
CA GLU A 78 13.35 -11.16 -1.22
C GLU A 78 12.04 -10.94 -1.98
N TYR A 79 10.92 -11.33 -1.36
CA TYR A 79 9.60 -11.11 -1.96
C TYR A 79 9.30 -9.63 -2.12
N ILE A 80 9.61 -8.83 -1.08
CA ILE A 80 9.40 -7.38 -1.13
C ILE A 80 10.21 -6.77 -2.27
N GLN A 81 11.48 -7.14 -2.42
CA GLN A 81 12.32 -6.61 -3.48
C GLN A 81 11.76 -6.91 -4.87
N LYS A 82 11.26 -8.13 -5.08
CA LYS A 82 10.67 -8.50 -6.37
C LYS A 82 9.38 -7.75 -6.63
N VAL A 83 8.56 -7.55 -5.62
CA VAL A 83 7.33 -6.76 -5.77
C VAL A 83 7.66 -5.31 -6.06
N LEU A 84 8.71 -4.76 -5.42
CA LEU A 84 9.17 -3.41 -5.71
C LEU A 84 9.58 -3.25 -7.17
N GLU A 85 10.29 -4.22 -7.72
CA GLU A 85 10.67 -4.19 -9.14
C GLU A 85 9.43 -4.15 -10.03
N ARG A 86 8.43 -4.97 -9.72
CA ARG A 86 7.17 -4.97 -10.47
C ARG A 86 6.46 -3.62 -10.35
N ALA A 87 6.43 -3.07 -9.13
CA ALA A 87 5.78 -1.77 -8.89
C ALA A 87 6.48 -0.67 -9.67
N LEU A 88 7.81 -0.63 -9.65
CA LEU A 88 8.57 0.39 -10.36
C LEU A 88 8.36 0.29 -11.87
N ASN A 89 8.18 -0.93 -12.39
CA ASN A 89 7.93 -1.13 -13.82
C ASN A 89 6.54 -0.68 -14.24
N VAL A 90 5.55 -0.80 -13.35
CA VAL A 90 4.17 -0.45 -13.69
C VAL A 90 3.83 1.01 -13.41
N LEU A 91 4.56 1.66 -12.53
CA LEU A 91 4.27 3.05 -12.15
C LEU A 91 4.17 4.01 -13.33
N PRO A 92 5.08 3.97 -14.33
CA PRO A 92 4.97 4.88 -15.47
C PRO A 92 3.78 4.58 -16.38
N LEU A 93 3.14 3.43 -16.21
CA LEU A 93 2.06 2.99 -17.09
C LEU A 93 0.67 3.35 -16.56
N ILE A 94 0.58 3.87 -15.32
CA ILE A 94 -0.70 4.21 -14.70
C ILE A 94 -0.85 5.71 -14.61
N PRO A 95 -2.12 6.21 -14.67
CA PRO A 95 -2.35 7.65 -14.59
C PRO A 95 -2.15 8.19 -13.18
N ALA A 96 -2.00 9.52 -13.10
CA ALA A 96 -1.96 10.20 -11.82
C ALA A 96 -3.26 9.95 -11.07
N SER A 97 -3.16 9.37 -9.87
CA SER A 97 -4.33 8.91 -9.12
C SER A 97 -3.91 8.64 -7.68
N LEU A 98 -4.91 8.41 -6.83
CA LEU A 98 -4.62 8.00 -5.44
C LEU A 98 -3.83 6.70 -5.42
N LEU A 99 -4.17 5.76 -6.28
CA LEU A 99 -3.43 4.50 -6.38
C LEU A 99 -1.95 4.75 -6.66
N LYS A 100 -1.67 5.61 -7.64
CA LYS A 100 -0.28 5.93 -8.00
C LYS A 100 0.45 6.59 -6.82
N VAL A 101 -0.19 7.53 -6.13
CA VAL A 101 0.42 8.19 -4.97
C VAL A 101 0.73 7.18 -3.87
N ARG A 102 -0.21 6.30 -3.58
CA ARG A 102 0.00 5.28 -2.54
C ARG A 102 1.15 4.35 -2.89
N LEU A 103 1.21 3.90 -4.14
CA LEU A 103 2.28 3.01 -4.58
C LEU A 103 3.64 3.72 -4.57
N LEU A 104 3.69 4.98 -5.03
CA LEU A 104 4.91 5.79 -4.96
C LEU A 104 5.39 5.93 -3.52
N THR A 105 4.48 6.17 -2.59
CA THR A 105 4.81 6.34 -1.18
C THR A 105 5.40 5.05 -0.59
N TYR A 106 4.79 3.91 -0.90
CA TYR A 106 5.32 2.65 -0.41
C TYR A 106 6.69 2.33 -1.01
N CYS A 107 6.87 2.56 -2.31
CA CYS A 107 8.16 2.35 -2.95
C CYS A 107 9.22 3.29 -2.39
N TYR A 108 8.88 4.54 -2.14
CA TYR A 108 9.80 5.49 -1.52
C TYR A 108 10.24 4.99 -0.13
N GLY A 109 9.28 4.51 0.65
CA GLY A 109 9.59 3.99 1.99
C GLY A 109 10.55 2.81 1.98
N GLU A 110 10.60 2.07 0.88
CA GLU A 110 11.49 0.91 0.77
C GLU A 110 12.84 1.24 0.16
N VAL A 111 12.89 2.11 -0.85
CA VAL A 111 14.13 2.38 -1.59
C VAL A 111 14.68 3.79 -1.40
N TYR A 112 13.91 4.69 -0.79
CA TYR A 112 14.31 6.07 -0.50
C TYR A 112 14.78 6.85 -1.73
N ALA A 113 14.22 6.55 -2.90
CA ALA A 113 14.53 7.28 -4.13
C ALA A 113 13.71 8.58 -4.16
N GLU A 114 14.40 9.72 -4.16
CA GLU A 114 13.77 11.04 -4.06
C GLU A 114 12.79 11.31 -5.20
N GLU A 115 13.06 10.77 -6.37
CA GLU A 115 12.20 10.94 -7.54
C GLU A 115 10.77 10.46 -7.28
N LEU A 116 10.64 9.38 -6.51
CA LEU A 116 9.32 8.83 -6.19
C LEU A 116 8.54 9.79 -5.30
N ALA A 117 9.20 10.36 -4.30
CA ALA A 117 8.57 11.32 -3.42
C ALA A 117 8.20 12.60 -4.19
N LYS A 118 9.05 13.05 -5.07
CA LYS A 118 8.79 14.25 -5.89
C LYS A 118 7.58 14.03 -6.79
N GLU A 119 7.48 12.87 -7.42
CA GLU A 119 6.35 12.57 -8.29
C GLU A 119 5.05 12.54 -7.49
N ALA A 120 5.07 11.91 -6.31
CA ALA A 120 3.89 11.89 -5.44
C ALA A 120 3.48 13.30 -5.02
N HIS A 121 4.44 14.15 -4.67
CA HIS A 121 4.16 15.53 -4.30
C HIS A 121 3.54 16.33 -5.43
N VAL A 122 4.02 16.15 -6.67
CA VAL A 122 3.45 16.83 -7.82
C VAL A 122 1.97 16.47 -7.99
N ILE A 123 1.64 15.20 -7.84
CA ILE A 123 0.25 14.74 -7.96
C ILE A 123 -0.61 15.33 -6.84
N ILE A 124 -0.13 15.26 -5.60
CA ILE A 124 -0.86 15.76 -4.45
C ILE A 124 -1.07 17.27 -4.55
N ASP A 125 -0.05 18.00 -4.98
CA ASP A 125 -0.13 19.45 -5.13
C ASP A 125 -1.18 19.83 -6.19
N SER A 126 -1.28 19.05 -7.26
CA SER A 126 -2.29 19.30 -8.28
C SER A 126 -3.71 19.11 -7.71
N TRP A 127 -3.90 18.15 -6.83
CA TRP A 127 -5.18 17.95 -6.15
C TRP A 127 -5.46 19.08 -5.17
N GLY A 128 -4.45 19.54 -4.45
CA GLY A 128 -4.58 20.63 -3.51
C GLY A 128 -5.02 21.91 -4.20
N THR A 129 -4.44 22.21 -5.35
CA THR A 129 -4.84 23.35 -6.17
C THR A 129 -6.29 23.23 -6.62
N CYS A 130 -6.68 22.05 -7.08
CA CYS A 130 -8.06 21.78 -7.45
C CYS A 130 -9.02 21.98 -6.30
N LEU A 131 -8.67 21.48 -5.12
CA LEU A 131 -9.50 21.62 -3.93
C LEU A 131 -9.64 23.07 -3.50
N LEU A 132 -8.60 23.87 -3.63
CA LEU A 132 -8.67 25.29 -3.30
C LEU A 132 -9.65 26.04 -4.18
N TYR A 133 -9.74 25.68 -5.45
CA TYR A 133 -10.67 26.33 -6.37
C TYR A 133 -12.10 25.84 -6.22
N THR A 134 -12.30 24.63 -5.75
CA THR A 134 -13.64 24.05 -5.64
C THR A 134 -14.21 24.14 -4.23
N SER A 135 -13.37 24.22 -3.20
CA SER A 135 -13.83 24.32 -1.83
C SER A 135 -14.08 25.78 -1.49
N PRO A 136 -15.11 26.09 -0.74
CA PRO A 136 -15.32 27.45 -0.27
C PRO A 136 -14.30 27.85 0.78
N SER A 137 -13.39 27.14 1.05
CA SER A 137 -12.26 27.43 1.86
C SER A 137 -12.54 28.18 3.11
N PRO A 138 -12.97 27.65 4.05
CA PRO A 138 -13.06 28.33 5.30
C PRO A 138 -11.77 28.24 5.99
N ARG A 139 -11.14 28.20 5.71
CA ARG A 139 -10.12 28.12 6.30
C ARG A 139 -9.50 29.07 6.26
N ASP A 140 -10.13 29.40 6.36
CA ASP A 140 -9.86 29.91 6.10
C ASP A 140 -9.31 30.23 6.02
N GLY A 141 -9.20 30.30 6.26
CA GLY A 141 -8.65 30.19 6.02
C GLY A 141 -7.96 29.87 6.00
N ALA A 142 -8.00 29.56 6.23
CA ALA A 142 -7.45 29.01 6.02
C ALA A 142 -6.78 28.43 5.71
N THR A 143 -6.72 28.14 5.70
CA THR A 143 -6.27 27.50 5.28
C THR A 143 -5.81 27.07 4.93
N SER A 144 -5.93 27.14 5.08
CA SER A 144 -5.73 26.60 4.46
C SER A 144 -5.17 26.11 4.29
#